data_d16d9faf8195a57b910245ee8ae0eecb
#
_entry.id   d16d9faf8195a57b910245ee8ae0eecb
#
_cell.length_a   1.000
_cell.length_b   1.000
_cell.length_c   1.000
_cell.angle_alpha   90.00
_cell.angle_beta   90.00
_cell.angle_gamma   90.00
#
_symmetry.space_group_name_H-M   'P 1'
#
loop_
_entity.id
_entity.type
_entity.pdbx_description
1 polymer ?
#
loop_
_entity_poly.entity_id
_entity_poly.type
_entity_poly.pdbx_seq_one_letter_code
_entity_poly.pdbx_strand_id
1 'polypeptide(L)'
;MIKLPFEIIQLLWSCGNNRVEHLNGFATEFSEATFDIVSTSPFVIRANNTEILLTRDENDHSIDGYQYVVLTNKIPRKSEFLRGNILSIRWIKHPKIDTLRPEEITASWRGKFLYKKENIQESILGLRAPQLGAIYAFMSKAQIHHGRNIIVMPTGTGKTETMLSILIANQCAKVLVTVPSDALRDQLANKFFTLGVLHKFGIVTSDCSYPNVGIVKEGMDYNGWYTLIEKSNVIITTMPLITNCESEIINLLKENISHLFVDEAHHSEAKT
;
A
#
# COMPACT_ATOMS: atom_id res chain seq x y z
N MET A 1 24.54 -8.17 1.99
CA MET A 1 23.27 -8.66 2.54
C MET A 1 22.17 -8.20 1.60
N ILE A 2 21.43 -9.11 0.99
CA ILE A 2 20.29 -8.75 0.14
C ILE A 2 19.11 -8.46 1.05
N LYS A 3 18.48 -7.32 0.85
CA LYS A 3 17.18 -7.02 1.45
C LYS A 3 16.10 -7.42 0.46
N LEU A 4 15.29 -8.40 0.81
CA LEU A 4 14.09 -8.71 0.08
C LEU A 4 13.00 -7.73 0.48
N PRO A 5 12.21 -7.20 -0.47
CA PRO A 5 11.11 -6.30 -0.14
C PRO A 5 10.05 -7.05 0.67
N PHE A 6 9.41 -6.35 1.59
CA PHE A 6 8.25 -6.86 2.32
C PHE A 6 6.95 -6.62 1.55
N GLU A 7 7.02 -5.82 0.48
CA GLU A 7 5.87 -5.48 -0.34
C GLU A 7 5.70 -6.46 -1.50
N ILE A 8 4.46 -6.68 -1.88
CA ILE A 8 4.08 -7.43 -3.07
C ILE A 8 3.31 -6.53 -4.00
N ILE A 9 3.74 -6.49 -5.27
CA ILE A 9 3.00 -5.88 -6.35
C ILE A 9 2.42 -7.01 -7.19
N GLN A 10 1.09 -7.09 -7.25
CA GLN A 10 0.38 -8.04 -8.06
C GLN A 10 -0.39 -7.31 -9.16
N LEU A 11 -0.12 -7.68 -10.40
CA LEU A 11 -0.95 -7.26 -11.52
C LEU A 11 -2.20 -8.13 -11.52
N LEU A 12 -3.38 -7.52 -11.26
CA LEU A 12 -4.62 -8.27 -11.15
C LEU A 12 -5.20 -8.65 -12.50
N TRP A 13 -5.19 -7.74 -13.45
CA TRP A 13 -5.69 -7.97 -14.82
C TRP A 13 -5.32 -6.81 -15.74
N SER A 14 -5.41 -7.06 -17.03
CA SER A 14 -5.44 -6.05 -18.05
C SER A 14 -6.77 -6.13 -18.80
N CYS A 15 -7.54 -5.06 -18.86
CA CYS A 15 -8.71 -4.93 -19.73
C CYS A 15 -8.28 -4.12 -20.95
N GLY A 16 -8.05 -4.77 -22.07
CA GLY A 16 -7.44 -4.14 -23.23
C GLY A 16 -6.02 -3.64 -22.91
N ASN A 17 -5.79 -2.33 -23.05
CA ASN A 17 -4.53 -1.67 -22.66
C ASN A 17 -4.52 -1.21 -21.19
N ASN A 18 -5.60 -1.38 -20.45
CA ASN A 18 -5.76 -0.87 -19.10
C ASN A 18 -5.02 -1.77 -18.11
N ARG A 19 -4.23 -1.16 -17.23
CA ARG A 19 -3.51 -1.84 -16.15
C ARG A 19 -4.07 -1.40 -14.81
N VAL A 20 -4.40 -2.39 -14.00
CA VAL A 20 -4.73 -2.21 -12.59
C VAL A 20 -3.68 -2.94 -11.77
N GLU A 21 -3.10 -2.23 -10.83
CA GLU A 21 -2.11 -2.80 -9.92
C GLU A 21 -2.74 -2.95 -8.54
N HIS A 22 -2.51 -4.09 -7.92
CA HIS A 22 -2.89 -4.35 -6.55
C HIS A 22 -1.64 -4.62 -5.73
N LEU A 23 -1.46 -3.87 -4.66
CA LEU A 23 -0.31 -3.93 -3.78
C LEU A 23 -0.73 -4.54 -2.45
N ASN A 24 -0.11 -5.66 -2.10
CA ASN A 24 -0.27 -6.29 -0.80
C ASN A 24 0.99 -6.08 0.02
N GLY A 25 0.88 -5.41 1.16
CA GLY A 25 1.99 -5.19 2.07
C GLY A 25 2.01 -6.24 3.18
N PHE A 26 3.19 -6.76 3.50
CA PHE A 26 3.40 -7.61 4.67
C PHE A 26 4.87 -7.60 5.08
N ALA A 27 5.11 -7.77 6.38
CA ALA A 27 6.46 -7.98 6.87
C ALA A 27 6.90 -9.41 6.55
N THR A 28 8.03 -9.56 5.85
CA THR A 28 8.59 -10.88 5.55
C THR A 28 9.55 -11.31 6.65
N GLU A 29 9.57 -12.60 6.93
CA GLU A 29 10.53 -13.26 7.82
C GLU A 29 11.98 -13.15 7.35
N PHE A 30 12.20 -12.66 6.14
CA PHE A 30 13.53 -12.55 5.52
C PHE A 30 14.13 -11.14 5.60
N SER A 31 13.49 -10.18 6.23
CA SER A 31 13.94 -8.77 6.26
C SER A 31 15.34 -8.58 6.85
N GLU A 32 15.74 -9.44 7.78
CA GLU A 32 17.05 -9.43 8.43
C GLU A 32 17.84 -10.74 8.22
N ALA A 33 17.34 -11.63 7.38
CA ALA A 33 17.96 -12.93 7.16
C ALA A 33 19.26 -12.81 6.34
N THR A 34 20.19 -13.72 6.60
CA THR A 34 21.34 -13.95 5.73
C THR A 34 20.99 -15.02 4.70
N PHE A 35 21.44 -14.84 3.47
CA PHE A 35 21.12 -15.72 2.36
C PHE A 35 22.35 -16.45 1.85
N ASP A 36 22.21 -17.75 1.65
CA ASP A 36 23.17 -18.61 0.94
C ASP A 36 22.69 -18.88 -0.48
N ILE A 37 23.64 -19.02 -1.42
CA ILE A 37 23.33 -19.43 -2.79
C ILE A 37 23.29 -20.96 -2.84
N VAL A 38 22.13 -21.51 -3.18
CA VAL A 38 21.92 -22.96 -3.34
C VAL A 38 22.27 -23.40 -4.77
N SER A 39 21.79 -22.64 -5.76
CA SER A 39 22.01 -22.91 -7.18
C SER A 39 22.13 -21.61 -7.96
N THR A 40 22.80 -21.64 -9.10
CA THR A 40 22.92 -20.51 -10.03
C THR A 40 22.15 -20.72 -11.33
N SER A 41 21.61 -21.94 -11.56
CA SER A 41 20.79 -22.26 -12.73
C SER A 41 19.84 -23.43 -12.39
N PRO A 42 18.57 -23.14 -12.03
CA PRO A 42 17.97 -21.85 -11.74
C PRO A 42 18.64 -21.15 -10.57
N PHE A 43 18.48 -19.83 -10.46
CA PHE A 43 19.11 -19.09 -9.36
C PHE A 43 18.26 -19.18 -8.10
N VAL A 44 18.74 -19.95 -7.13
CA VAL A 44 18.05 -20.22 -5.88
C VAL A 44 18.90 -19.79 -4.70
N ILE A 45 18.30 -19.05 -3.79
CA ILE A 45 18.89 -18.66 -2.52
C ILE A 45 18.15 -19.34 -1.38
N ARG A 46 18.80 -19.48 -0.24
CA ARG A 46 18.19 -20.08 0.97
C ARG A 46 18.42 -19.18 2.19
N ALA A 47 17.36 -19.00 2.97
CA ALA A 47 17.41 -18.40 4.29
C ALA A 47 16.43 -19.13 5.21
N ASN A 48 16.78 -19.30 6.48
CA ASN A 48 15.91 -19.92 7.49
C ASN A 48 15.30 -21.27 7.03
N ASN A 49 16.09 -22.10 6.35
CA ASN A 49 15.67 -23.37 5.71
C ASN A 49 14.64 -23.22 4.57
N THR A 50 14.39 -22.03 4.09
CA THR A 50 13.45 -21.76 3.01
C THR A 50 14.21 -21.42 1.74
N GLU A 51 13.85 -22.08 0.63
CA GLU A 51 14.40 -21.80 -0.69
C GLU A 51 13.54 -20.77 -1.43
N ILE A 52 14.20 -19.81 -2.05
CA ILE A 52 13.59 -18.72 -2.78
C ILE A 52 14.17 -18.71 -4.19
N LEU A 53 13.29 -18.88 -5.17
CA LEU A 53 13.67 -18.79 -6.58
C LEU A 53 13.74 -17.31 -7.00
N LEU A 54 14.84 -16.93 -7.67
CA LEU A 54 14.95 -15.65 -8.37
C LEU A 54 14.81 -15.88 -9.87
N THR A 55 13.83 -15.27 -10.50
CA THR A 55 13.62 -15.37 -11.95
C THR A 55 13.47 -13.98 -12.58
N ARG A 56 13.64 -13.91 -13.90
CA ARG A 56 13.40 -12.70 -14.72
C ARG A 56 12.12 -12.81 -15.54
N ASP A 57 11.51 -13.98 -15.54
CA ASP A 57 10.35 -14.32 -16.34
C ASP A 57 9.21 -14.80 -15.44
N GLU A 58 8.08 -14.14 -15.51
CA GLU A 58 6.88 -14.51 -14.76
C GLU A 58 6.26 -15.84 -15.23
N ASN A 59 6.60 -16.28 -16.45
CA ASN A 59 6.11 -17.53 -17.04
C ASN A 59 7.15 -18.66 -16.98
N ASP A 60 8.21 -18.52 -16.21
CA ASP A 60 9.22 -19.56 -16.04
C ASP A 60 8.61 -20.82 -15.43
N HIS A 61 8.71 -21.95 -16.12
CA HIS A 61 8.18 -23.25 -15.66
C HIS A 61 8.77 -23.73 -14.32
N SER A 62 9.92 -23.22 -13.92
CA SER A 62 10.53 -23.56 -12.62
C SER A 62 9.76 -22.96 -11.44
N ILE A 63 8.91 -21.97 -11.66
CA ILE A 63 8.11 -21.29 -10.63
C ILE A 63 7.20 -22.26 -9.89
N ASP A 64 6.64 -23.27 -10.57
CA ASP A 64 5.68 -24.20 -9.97
C ASP A 64 6.30 -25.05 -8.86
N GLY A 65 7.60 -25.30 -8.91
CA GLY A 65 8.34 -26.06 -7.91
C GLY A 65 8.65 -25.31 -6.61
N TYR A 66 8.40 -24.00 -6.54
CA TYR A 66 8.77 -23.17 -5.38
C TYR A 66 7.56 -22.49 -4.75
N GLN A 67 7.58 -22.38 -3.42
CA GLN A 67 6.59 -21.60 -2.66
C GLN A 67 6.94 -20.10 -2.58
N TYR A 68 8.23 -19.79 -2.72
CA TYR A 68 8.76 -18.43 -2.65
C TYR A 68 9.46 -18.10 -3.96
N VAL A 69 8.92 -17.14 -4.69
CA VAL A 69 9.47 -16.70 -5.97
C VAL A 69 9.53 -15.19 -6.05
N VAL A 70 10.69 -14.71 -6.44
CA VAL A 70 10.98 -13.28 -6.60
C VAL A 70 11.31 -12.99 -8.06
N LEU A 71 10.62 -12.02 -8.64
CA LEU A 71 10.96 -11.45 -9.93
C LEU A 71 12.04 -10.37 -9.74
N THR A 72 13.05 -10.41 -10.57
CA THR A 72 14.15 -9.44 -10.56
C THR A 72 14.48 -8.98 -11.96
N ASN A 73 14.87 -7.72 -12.10
CA ASN A 73 15.31 -7.18 -13.41
C ASN A 73 16.62 -7.82 -13.89
N LYS A 74 17.44 -8.31 -12.97
CA LYS A 74 18.73 -8.92 -13.26
C LYS A 74 19.02 -10.04 -12.26
N ILE A 75 19.31 -11.24 -12.76
CA ILE A 75 19.87 -12.29 -11.91
C ILE A 75 21.30 -11.87 -11.51
N PRO A 76 21.59 -11.78 -10.21
CA PRO A 76 22.90 -11.32 -9.75
C PRO A 76 23.97 -12.38 -10.03
N ARG A 77 25.20 -11.96 -10.30
CA ARG A 77 26.34 -12.86 -10.22
C ARG A 77 26.62 -13.19 -8.76
N LYS A 78 27.21 -14.37 -8.50
CA LYS A 78 27.58 -14.79 -7.14
C LYS A 78 28.37 -13.72 -6.37
N SER A 79 29.31 -13.03 -7.02
CA SER A 79 30.10 -11.96 -6.43
C SER A 79 29.30 -10.69 -6.12
N GLU A 80 28.28 -10.36 -6.94
CA GLU A 80 27.38 -9.22 -6.71
C GLU A 80 26.45 -9.50 -5.54
N PHE A 81 25.92 -10.73 -5.47
CA PHE A 81 25.09 -11.20 -4.38
C PHE A 81 25.84 -11.12 -3.04
N LEU A 82 27.04 -11.65 -2.97
CA LEU A 82 27.84 -11.65 -1.73
C LEU A 82 28.27 -10.24 -1.27
N ARG A 83 28.31 -9.26 -2.18
CA ARG A 83 28.56 -7.86 -1.85
C ARG A 83 27.34 -7.10 -1.32
N GLY A 84 26.17 -7.74 -1.30
CA GLY A 84 24.94 -7.15 -0.76
C GLY A 84 24.36 -6.02 -1.61
N ASN A 85 24.55 -6.06 -2.94
CA ASN A 85 23.91 -5.12 -3.85
C ASN A 85 22.39 -5.25 -3.73
N ILE A 86 21.69 -4.11 -3.59
CA ILE A 86 20.23 -4.06 -3.57
C ILE A 86 19.74 -4.39 -4.98
N LEU A 87 18.94 -5.45 -5.07
CA LEU A 87 18.24 -5.81 -6.31
C LEU A 87 16.87 -5.14 -6.31
N SER A 88 16.45 -4.64 -7.47
CA SER A 88 15.05 -4.31 -7.68
C SER A 88 14.29 -5.61 -7.85
N ILE A 89 13.53 -6.00 -6.83
CA ILE A 89 12.83 -7.28 -6.76
C ILE A 89 11.38 -7.07 -6.33
N ARG A 90 10.51 -7.95 -6.81
CA ARG A 90 9.13 -8.07 -6.32
C ARG A 90 8.78 -9.54 -6.11
N TRP A 91 7.95 -9.82 -5.13
CA TRP A 91 7.39 -11.15 -4.94
C TRP A 91 6.35 -11.43 -6.02
N ILE A 92 6.43 -12.62 -6.64
CA ILE A 92 5.38 -13.15 -7.52
C ILE A 92 4.73 -14.40 -6.95
N LYS A 93 5.38 -15.07 -5.98
CA LYS A 93 4.81 -16.17 -5.23
C LYS A 93 5.32 -16.13 -3.79
N HIS A 94 4.41 -16.08 -2.86
CA HIS A 94 4.70 -16.11 -1.43
C HIS A 94 3.46 -16.63 -0.68
N PRO A 95 3.59 -17.46 0.37
CA PRO A 95 2.45 -18.00 1.10
C PRO A 95 1.49 -16.96 1.69
N LYS A 96 1.97 -15.74 1.91
CA LYS A 96 1.16 -14.62 2.41
C LYS A 96 0.48 -13.78 1.32
N ILE A 97 0.70 -14.08 0.02
CA ILE A 97 -0.04 -13.42 -1.06
C ILE A 97 -1.50 -13.81 -0.98
N ASP A 98 -2.40 -12.85 -1.05
CA ASP A 98 -3.85 -13.01 -1.06
C ASP A 98 -4.43 -13.76 0.17
N THR A 99 -3.68 -13.88 1.27
CA THR A 99 -4.16 -14.60 2.47
C THR A 99 -5.11 -13.78 3.34
N LEU A 100 -5.01 -12.44 3.31
CA LEU A 100 -5.84 -11.57 4.12
C LEU A 100 -6.85 -10.82 3.25
N ARG A 101 -8.14 -11.00 3.56
CA ARG A 101 -9.21 -10.22 2.96
C ARG A 101 -9.24 -8.80 3.53
N PRO A 102 -9.72 -7.79 2.77
CA PRO A 102 -9.78 -6.42 3.25
C PRO A 102 -10.48 -6.25 4.59
N GLU A 103 -11.53 -7.03 4.87
CA GLU A 103 -12.27 -7.00 6.12
C GLU A 103 -11.42 -7.48 7.29
N GLU A 104 -10.63 -8.54 7.09
CA GLU A 104 -9.71 -9.07 8.10
C GLU A 104 -8.59 -8.09 8.42
N ILE A 105 -8.06 -7.43 7.38
CA ILE A 105 -7.07 -6.37 7.52
C ILE A 105 -7.65 -5.21 8.35
N THR A 106 -8.83 -4.71 7.97
CA THR A 106 -9.48 -3.61 8.71
C THR A 106 -9.75 -3.99 10.16
N ALA A 107 -10.24 -5.21 10.41
CA ALA A 107 -10.47 -5.70 11.76
C ALA A 107 -9.18 -5.78 12.59
N SER A 108 -8.05 -6.12 11.95
CA SER A 108 -6.74 -6.19 12.60
C SER A 108 -6.23 -4.85 13.12
N TRP A 109 -6.71 -3.71 12.59
CA TRP A 109 -6.28 -2.37 13.00
C TRP A 109 -6.80 -1.93 14.36
N ARG A 110 -7.80 -2.65 14.91
CA ARG A 110 -8.38 -2.30 16.22
C ARG A 110 -7.31 -2.28 17.31
N GLY A 111 -7.15 -1.12 17.94
CA GLY A 111 -6.17 -0.95 19.04
C GLY A 111 -4.71 -0.91 18.58
N LYS A 112 -4.44 -0.86 17.27
CA LYS A 112 -3.06 -0.83 16.76
C LYS A 112 -2.50 0.57 16.54
N PHE A 113 -3.35 1.60 16.55
CA PHE A 113 -2.93 2.99 16.44
C PHE A 113 -2.54 3.56 17.79
N LEU A 114 -1.32 4.09 17.86
CA LEU A 114 -0.74 4.70 19.04
C LEU A 114 -0.64 6.22 18.81
N TYR A 115 -1.34 7.02 19.63
CA TYR A 115 -1.31 8.49 19.55
C TYR A 115 0.04 9.05 20.02
N LYS A 116 1.13 8.52 19.49
CA LYS A 116 2.50 8.84 19.87
C LYS A 116 2.89 10.21 19.33
N LYS A 117 3.11 11.18 20.20
CA LYS A 117 3.60 12.51 19.86
C LYS A 117 5.12 12.50 19.69
N GLU A 118 5.63 13.24 18.71
CA GLU A 118 7.07 13.50 18.59
C GLU A 118 7.58 14.33 19.78
N ASN A 119 8.81 14.04 20.21
CA ASN A 119 9.55 14.89 21.15
C ASN A 119 10.96 15.10 20.60
N ILE A 120 11.20 16.28 20.03
CA ILE A 120 12.47 16.62 19.38
C ILE A 120 13.61 16.67 20.41
N GLN A 121 13.33 17.13 21.64
CA GLN A 121 14.36 17.25 22.69
C GLN A 121 14.88 15.89 23.15
N GLU A 122 14.00 14.89 23.17
CA GLU A 122 14.35 13.51 23.55
C GLU A 122 14.62 12.61 22.33
N SER A 123 14.67 13.18 21.13
CA SER A 123 14.82 12.42 19.87
C SER A 123 13.76 11.34 19.66
N ILE A 124 12.56 11.54 20.21
CA ILE A 124 11.44 10.60 20.03
C ILE A 124 10.71 10.93 18.72
N LEU A 125 10.71 9.95 17.81
CA LEU A 125 9.93 10.03 16.58
C LEU A 125 8.44 9.77 16.85
N GLY A 126 7.57 10.52 16.19
CA GLY A 126 6.12 10.41 16.37
C GLY A 126 5.35 11.37 15.48
N LEU A 127 4.07 11.56 15.78
CA LEU A 127 3.21 12.53 15.11
C LEU A 127 3.50 13.94 15.58
N ARG A 128 3.59 14.86 14.64
CA ARG A 128 3.72 16.29 14.93
C ARG A 128 2.43 16.85 15.52
N ALA A 129 2.53 17.92 16.29
CA ALA A 129 1.36 18.56 16.92
C ALA A 129 0.21 18.88 15.91
N PRO A 130 0.47 19.43 14.70
CA PRO A 130 -0.61 19.66 13.72
C PRO A 130 -1.29 18.38 13.24
N GLN A 131 -0.54 17.29 13.09
CA GLN A 131 -1.09 15.99 12.69
C GLN A 131 -2.00 15.43 13.78
N LEU A 132 -1.54 15.41 15.03
CA LEU A 132 -2.36 14.98 16.16
C LEU A 132 -3.62 15.81 16.31
N GLY A 133 -3.51 17.16 16.20
CA GLY A 133 -4.65 18.04 16.24
C GLY A 133 -5.69 17.73 15.16
N ALA A 134 -5.23 17.48 13.93
CA ALA A 134 -6.11 17.10 12.82
C ALA A 134 -6.79 15.74 13.04
N ILE A 135 -6.04 14.74 13.54
CA ILE A 135 -6.58 13.41 13.85
C ILE A 135 -7.64 13.50 14.96
N TYR A 136 -7.35 14.16 16.07
CA TYR A 136 -8.32 14.33 17.15
C TYR A 136 -9.58 15.07 16.71
N ALA A 137 -9.44 16.14 15.94
CA ALA A 137 -10.57 16.89 15.40
C ALA A 137 -11.44 16.03 14.48
N PHE A 138 -10.81 15.23 13.61
CA PHE A 138 -11.50 14.30 12.74
C PHE A 138 -12.24 13.24 13.57
N MET A 139 -11.55 12.54 14.47
CA MET A 139 -12.12 11.45 15.27
C MET A 139 -13.30 11.93 16.11
N SER A 140 -13.18 13.12 16.74
CA SER A 140 -14.27 13.72 17.49
C SER A 140 -15.49 14.02 16.62
N LYS A 141 -15.27 14.57 15.42
CA LYS A 141 -16.36 14.94 14.51
C LYS A 141 -16.99 13.71 13.84
N ALA A 142 -16.19 12.70 13.47
CA ALA A 142 -16.67 11.48 12.82
C ALA A 142 -17.63 10.68 13.71
N GLN A 143 -17.53 10.80 15.03
CA GLN A 143 -18.45 10.17 15.99
C GLN A 143 -19.85 10.81 16.00
N ILE A 144 -19.95 12.09 15.63
CA ILE A 144 -21.16 12.90 15.79
C ILE A 144 -21.80 13.18 14.43
N HIS A 145 -21.02 13.25 13.37
CA HIS A 145 -21.46 13.78 12.09
C HIS A 145 -20.91 12.95 10.91
N HIS A 146 -21.82 12.33 10.18
CA HIS A 146 -21.47 11.70 8.90
C HIS A 146 -21.55 12.77 7.80
N GLY A 147 -20.41 13.23 7.31
CA GLY A 147 -20.38 14.23 6.26
C GLY A 147 -18.98 14.72 5.90
N ARG A 148 -18.92 15.77 5.10
CA ARG A 148 -17.68 16.37 4.62
C ARG A 148 -16.86 16.96 5.77
N ASN A 149 -15.61 16.55 5.88
CA ASN A 149 -14.62 17.11 6.77
C ASN A 149 -13.51 17.75 5.95
N ILE A 150 -13.14 18.98 6.25
CA ILE A 150 -12.02 19.68 5.60
C ILE A 150 -10.92 19.83 6.64
N ILE A 151 -9.74 19.29 6.30
CA ILE A 151 -8.52 19.43 7.09
C ILE A 151 -7.55 20.27 6.29
N VAL A 152 -7.24 21.46 6.77
CA VAL A 152 -6.27 22.37 6.15
C VAL A 152 -4.95 22.27 6.90
N MET A 153 -3.92 21.84 6.19
CA MET A 153 -2.57 21.70 6.74
C MET A 153 -1.56 22.35 5.78
N PRO A 154 -0.59 23.12 6.28
CA PRO A 154 0.48 23.67 5.45
C PRO A 154 1.27 22.57 4.71
N THR A 155 1.89 22.93 3.60
CA THR A 155 2.78 22.03 2.86
C THR A 155 3.94 21.59 3.77
N GLY A 156 4.36 20.32 3.66
CA GLY A 156 5.44 19.77 4.48
C GLY A 156 5.07 19.39 5.93
N THR A 157 3.82 19.60 6.36
CA THR A 157 3.38 19.23 7.72
C THR A 157 2.94 17.78 7.87
N GLY A 158 2.98 17.00 6.79
CA GLY A 158 2.67 15.56 6.82
C GLY A 158 1.19 15.24 6.59
N LYS A 159 0.55 15.88 5.60
CA LYS A 159 -0.85 15.58 5.20
C LYS A 159 -1.08 14.10 4.95
N THR A 160 -0.18 13.46 4.21
CA THR A 160 -0.29 12.01 3.90
C THR A 160 -0.23 11.16 5.16
N GLU A 161 0.70 11.42 6.05
CA GLU A 161 0.81 10.68 7.32
C GLU A 161 -0.44 10.90 8.20
N THR A 162 -1.10 12.06 8.10
CA THR A 162 -2.39 12.31 8.75
C THR A 162 -3.50 11.44 8.13
N MET A 163 -3.57 11.34 6.79
CA MET A 163 -4.53 10.46 6.11
C MET A 163 -4.31 9.00 6.50
N LEU A 164 -3.07 8.51 6.51
CA LEU A 164 -2.71 7.16 6.94
C LEU A 164 -3.09 6.90 8.40
N SER A 165 -2.86 7.88 9.26
CA SER A 165 -3.25 7.80 10.68
C SER A 165 -4.76 7.71 10.85
N ILE A 166 -5.52 8.49 10.09
CA ILE A 166 -7.00 8.43 10.09
C ILE A 166 -7.47 7.08 9.56
N LEU A 167 -6.87 6.55 8.49
CA LEU A 167 -7.19 5.23 7.95
C LEU A 167 -7.18 4.15 9.05
N ILE A 168 -6.10 4.10 9.83
CA ILE A 168 -5.90 3.08 10.86
C ILE A 168 -6.71 3.39 12.12
N ALA A 169 -6.63 4.63 12.64
CA ALA A 169 -7.29 5.02 13.88
C ALA A 169 -8.82 4.91 13.80
N ASN A 170 -9.40 5.26 12.64
CA ASN A 170 -10.85 5.18 12.39
C ASN A 170 -11.27 3.83 11.78
N GLN A 171 -10.33 2.91 11.53
CA GLN A 171 -10.61 1.61 10.90
C GLN A 171 -11.45 1.77 9.61
N CYS A 172 -11.03 2.68 8.73
CA CYS A 172 -11.77 2.95 7.48
C CYS A 172 -11.80 1.68 6.62
N ALA A 173 -12.98 1.09 6.43
CA ALA A 173 -13.12 -0.23 5.81
C ALA A 173 -12.69 -0.24 4.34
N LYS A 174 -13.22 0.70 3.54
CA LYS A 174 -12.89 0.87 2.12
C LYS A 174 -12.75 2.36 1.82
N VAL A 175 -11.57 2.76 1.36
CA VAL A 175 -11.24 4.16 1.11
C VAL A 175 -10.94 4.39 -0.36
N LEU A 176 -11.61 5.37 -0.96
CA LEU A 176 -11.22 5.92 -2.25
C LEU A 176 -10.37 7.17 -2.01
N VAL A 177 -9.17 7.19 -2.59
CA VAL A 177 -8.28 8.35 -2.53
C VAL A 177 -8.16 8.95 -3.92
N THR A 178 -8.47 10.23 -4.05
CA THR A 178 -8.34 10.95 -5.31
C THR A 178 -7.25 12.01 -5.23
N VAL A 179 -6.44 12.07 -6.28
CA VAL A 179 -5.32 13.00 -6.42
C VAL A 179 -5.40 13.77 -7.73
N PRO A 180 -4.74 14.93 -7.86
CA PRO A 180 -4.80 15.72 -9.09
C PRO A 180 -3.97 15.17 -10.26
N SER A 181 -2.94 14.35 -10.02
CA SER A 181 -2.03 13.89 -11.08
C SER A 181 -1.54 12.45 -10.88
N ASP A 182 -1.07 11.84 -11.98
CA ASP A 182 -0.52 10.47 -11.99
C ASP A 182 0.72 10.33 -11.12
N ALA A 183 1.61 11.31 -11.14
CA ALA A 183 2.82 11.27 -10.30
C ALA A 183 2.49 11.26 -8.81
N LEU A 184 1.48 12.03 -8.40
CA LEU A 184 0.99 12.02 -7.01
C LEU A 184 0.26 10.72 -6.67
N ARG A 185 -0.48 10.13 -7.62
CA ARG A 185 -1.12 8.83 -7.44
C ARG A 185 -0.10 7.76 -7.06
N ASP A 186 0.96 7.62 -7.86
CA ASP A 186 1.96 6.58 -7.66
C ASP A 186 2.76 6.81 -6.37
N GLN A 187 3.09 8.07 -6.07
CA GLN A 187 3.73 8.43 -4.80
C GLN A 187 2.84 8.12 -3.58
N LEU A 188 1.56 8.46 -3.67
CA LEU A 188 0.62 8.26 -2.56
C LEU A 188 0.33 6.77 -2.37
N ALA A 189 0.19 6.00 -3.47
CA ALA A 189 0.01 4.56 -3.43
C ALA A 189 1.11 3.86 -2.63
N ASN A 190 2.37 4.20 -2.89
CA ASN A 190 3.49 3.65 -2.13
C ASN A 190 3.41 3.99 -0.64
N LYS A 191 2.97 5.20 -0.29
CA LYS A 191 2.81 5.58 1.12
C LYS A 191 1.66 4.85 1.80
N PHE A 192 0.51 4.70 1.14
CA PHE A 192 -0.61 3.94 1.70
C PHE A 192 -0.24 2.46 1.88
N PHE A 193 0.34 1.87 0.90
CA PHE A 193 0.75 0.49 0.85
C PHE A 193 1.77 0.12 1.94
N THR A 194 2.76 0.99 2.23
CA THR A 194 3.78 0.79 3.25
C THR A 194 3.40 1.36 4.61
N LEU A 195 2.24 2.02 4.74
CA LEU A 195 1.87 2.86 5.88
C LEU A 195 2.89 3.97 6.17
N GLY A 196 3.67 4.38 5.15
CA GLY A 196 4.62 5.47 5.22
C GLY A 196 5.62 5.31 6.36
N VAL A 197 5.64 6.27 7.29
CA VAL A 197 6.54 6.24 8.44
C VAL A 197 5.88 5.67 9.71
N LEU A 198 4.62 5.25 9.68
CA LEU A 198 3.86 4.89 10.86
C LEU A 198 4.50 3.75 11.65
N HIS A 199 4.91 2.67 10.98
CA HIS A 199 5.65 1.57 11.62
C HIS A 199 7.01 2.03 12.14
N LYS A 200 7.79 2.73 11.31
CA LYS A 200 9.14 3.20 11.65
C LYS A 200 9.15 4.10 12.88
N PHE A 201 8.13 4.94 13.05
CA PHE A 201 8.03 5.87 14.16
C PHE A 201 7.29 5.28 15.37
N GLY A 202 6.81 4.04 15.26
CA GLY A 202 6.03 3.39 16.30
C GLY A 202 4.70 4.12 16.57
N ILE A 203 4.08 4.65 15.51
CA ILE A 203 2.74 5.25 15.54
C ILE A 203 1.68 4.15 15.43
N VAL A 204 2.05 3.04 14.83
CA VAL A 204 1.28 1.79 14.86
C VAL A 204 2.12 0.67 15.46
N THR A 205 1.47 -0.34 16.02
CA THR A 205 2.17 -1.51 16.56
C THR A 205 2.83 -2.32 15.46
N SER A 206 3.85 -3.11 15.79
CA SER A 206 4.62 -3.90 14.80
C SER A 206 3.77 -4.96 14.08
N ASP A 207 2.68 -5.40 14.70
CA ASP A 207 1.73 -6.38 14.16
C ASP A 207 0.52 -5.73 13.45
N CYS A 208 0.53 -4.42 13.23
CA CYS A 208 -0.48 -3.74 12.43
C CYS A 208 -0.38 -4.17 10.97
N SER A 209 -1.46 -4.72 10.42
CA SER A 209 -1.47 -5.19 9.03
C SER A 209 -1.43 -4.02 8.05
N TYR A 210 -0.75 -4.25 6.92
CA TYR A 210 -0.72 -3.31 5.81
C TYR A 210 -2.02 -3.41 5.00
N PRO A 211 -2.53 -2.30 4.44
CA PRO A 211 -3.71 -2.32 3.58
C PRO A 211 -3.43 -2.95 2.22
N ASN A 212 -4.44 -3.58 1.65
CA ASN A 212 -4.44 -3.90 0.23
C ASN A 212 -4.78 -2.63 -0.55
N VAL A 213 -3.90 -2.24 -1.48
CA VAL A 213 -4.02 -0.98 -2.23
C VAL A 213 -4.20 -1.25 -3.71
N GLY A 214 -5.33 -0.83 -4.26
CA GLY A 214 -5.61 -0.84 -5.69
C GLY A 214 -5.22 0.49 -6.32
N ILE A 215 -4.54 0.46 -7.47
CA ILE A 215 -4.13 1.64 -8.23
C ILE A 215 -4.85 1.63 -9.56
N VAL A 216 -5.66 2.65 -9.83
CA VAL A 216 -6.38 2.81 -11.10
C VAL A 216 -5.64 3.83 -11.95
N LYS A 217 -5.09 3.38 -13.08
CA LYS A 217 -4.32 4.22 -14.02
C LYS A 217 -5.14 4.63 -15.24
N GLU A 218 -6.14 3.84 -15.58
CA GLU A 218 -7.01 4.05 -16.72
C GLU A 218 -8.44 3.63 -16.38
N GLY A 219 -9.41 4.04 -17.20
CA GLY A 219 -10.81 3.67 -17.01
C GLY A 219 -11.02 2.16 -17.10
N MET A 220 -11.95 1.66 -16.32
CA MET A 220 -12.35 0.24 -16.29
C MET A 220 -13.85 0.10 -16.46
N ASP A 221 -14.29 -1.09 -16.88
CA ASP A 221 -15.68 -1.49 -16.86
C ASP A 221 -16.22 -1.74 -15.43
N TYR A 222 -17.50 -1.99 -15.32
CA TYR A 222 -18.17 -2.27 -14.04
C TYR A 222 -17.53 -3.45 -13.29
N ASN A 223 -17.25 -4.56 -13.98
CA ASN A 223 -16.68 -5.76 -13.36
C ASN A 223 -15.27 -5.53 -12.85
N GLY A 224 -14.48 -4.73 -13.57
CA GLY A 224 -13.15 -4.30 -13.13
C GLY A 224 -13.21 -3.51 -11.83
N TRP A 225 -14.08 -2.51 -11.76
CA TRP A 225 -14.29 -1.73 -10.54
C TRP A 225 -14.81 -2.58 -9.38
N TYR A 226 -15.80 -3.44 -9.63
CA TYR A 226 -16.36 -4.33 -8.61
C TYR A 226 -15.26 -5.23 -8.01
N THR A 227 -14.48 -5.91 -8.85
CA THR A 227 -13.40 -6.80 -8.40
C THR A 227 -12.31 -6.04 -7.62
N LEU A 228 -11.96 -4.82 -8.06
CA LEU A 228 -10.98 -4.00 -7.36
C LEU A 228 -11.48 -3.58 -5.98
N ILE A 229 -12.74 -3.17 -5.87
CA ILE A 229 -13.38 -2.80 -4.61
C ILE A 229 -13.40 -3.98 -3.63
N GLU A 230 -13.74 -5.18 -4.10
CA GLU A 230 -13.76 -6.38 -3.28
C GLU A 230 -12.36 -6.72 -2.70
N LYS A 231 -11.32 -6.52 -3.49
CA LYS A 231 -9.95 -6.90 -3.11
C LYS A 231 -9.15 -5.84 -2.38
N SER A 232 -9.65 -4.59 -2.28
CA SER A 232 -8.88 -3.46 -1.76
C SER A 232 -9.45 -2.87 -0.48
N ASN A 233 -8.58 -2.44 0.43
CA ASN A 233 -8.91 -1.54 1.53
C ASN A 233 -8.86 -0.08 1.06
N VAL A 234 -7.91 0.23 0.18
CA VAL A 234 -7.67 1.57 -0.35
C VAL A 234 -7.58 1.50 -1.87
N ILE A 235 -8.32 2.34 -2.55
CA ILE A 235 -8.23 2.52 -4.00
C ILE A 235 -7.72 3.93 -4.27
N ILE A 236 -6.69 4.05 -5.08
CA ILE A 236 -6.09 5.34 -5.42
C ILE A 236 -6.20 5.60 -6.92
N THR A 237 -6.72 6.76 -7.26
CA THR A 237 -6.95 7.18 -8.63
C THR A 237 -6.81 8.69 -8.79
N THR A 238 -6.87 9.18 -10.01
CA THR A 238 -6.90 10.61 -10.26
C THR A 238 -8.35 11.13 -10.31
N MET A 239 -8.56 12.40 -9.94
CA MET A 239 -9.87 13.03 -9.99
C MET A 239 -10.50 12.98 -11.39
N PRO A 240 -9.78 13.26 -12.50
CA PRO A 240 -10.35 13.15 -13.85
C PRO A 240 -10.88 11.76 -14.19
N LEU A 241 -10.24 10.69 -13.70
CA LEU A 241 -10.73 9.33 -13.95
C LEU A 241 -12.09 9.09 -13.29
N ILE A 242 -12.28 9.57 -12.05
CA ILE A 242 -13.57 9.43 -11.35
C ILE A 242 -14.66 10.30 -12.00
N THR A 243 -14.34 11.55 -12.36
CA THR A 243 -15.35 12.45 -12.96
C THR A 243 -15.83 12.00 -14.34
N ASN A 244 -15.03 11.19 -15.03
CA ASN A 244 -15.37 10.64 -16.34
C ASN A 244 -16.01 9.22 -16.27
N CYS A 245 -16.19 8.67 -15.06
CA CYS A 245 -16.88 7.38 -14.90
C CYS A 245 -18.37 7.49 -15.23
N GLU A 246 -18.92 6.41 -15.76
CA GLU A 246 -20.35 6.25 -15.99
C GLU A 246 -21.13 6.26 -14.67
N SER A 247 -22.40 6.66 -14.73
CA SER A 247 -23.26 6.76 -13.55
C SER A 247 -23.38 5.45 -12.78
N GLU A 248 -23.33 4.32 -13.44
CA GLU A 248 -23.38 2.99 -12.85
C GLU A 248 -22.15 2.73 -11.95
N ILE A 249 -20.96 3.10 -12.42
CA ILE A 249 -19.71 3.00 -11.65
C ILE A 249 -19.73 3.95 -10.45
N ILE A 250 -20.22 5.18 -10.64
CA ILE A 250 -20.37 6.14 -9.55
C ILE A 250 -21.31 5.61 -8.45
N ASN A 251 -22.40 4.96 -8.82
CA ASN A 251 -23.32 4.35 -7.86
C ASN A 251 -22.66 3.16 -7.15
N LEU A 252 -21.94 2.31 -7.86
CA LEU A 252 -21.16 1.21 -7.28
C LEU A 252 -20.17 1.74 -6.22
N LEU A 253 -19.44 2.81 -6.55
CA LEU A 253 -18.52 3.45 -5.60
C LEU A 253 -19.24 4.01 -4.38
N LYS A 254 -20.37 4.70 -4.55
CA LYS A 254 -21.16 5.26 -3.43
C LYS A 254 -21.68 4.18 -2.47
N GLU A 255 -22.04 3.02 -2.98
CA GLU A 255 -22.56 1.90 -2.19
C GLU A 255 -21.48 1.16 -1.40
N ASN A 256 -20.26 1.12 -1.93
CA ASN A 256 -19.22 0.25 -1.38
C ASN A 256 -18.07 1.01 -0.69
N ILE A 257 -17.84 2.29 -1.01
CA ILE A 257 -16.77 3.08 -0.42
C ILE A 257 -17.25 3.73 0.89
N SER A 258 -16.57 3.43 1.97
CA SER A 258 -16.88 3.99 3.30
C SER A 258 -16.37 5.44 3.47
N HIS A 259 -15.22 5.75 2.86
CA HIS A 259 -14.58 7.07 2.99
C HIS A 259 -13.96 7.52 1.67
N LEU A 260 -14.14 8.80 1.35
CA LEU A 260 -13.46 9.46 0.23
C LEU A 260 -12.41 10.44 0.79
N PHE A 261 -11.14 10.22 0.46
CA PHE A 261 -10.07 11.17 0.73
C PHE A 261 -9.72 11.93 -0.55
N VAL A 262 -9.79 13.24 -0.50
CA VAL A 262 -9.43 14.12 -1.62
C VAL A 262 -8.16 14.86 -1.24
N ASP A 263 -7.04 14.50 -1.87
CA ASP A 263 -5.78 15.22 -1.70
C ASP A 263 -5.75 16.46 -2.60
N GLU A 264 -5.17 17.56 -2.09
CA GLU A 264 -5.12 18.85 -2.79
C GLU A 264 -6.51 19.31 -3.30
N ALA A 265 -7.51 19.25 -2.41
CA ALA A 265 -8.93 19.53 -2.74
C ALA A 265 -9.18 20.90 -3.40
N HIS A 266 -8.27 21.86 -3.23
CA HIS A 266 -8.36 23.19 -3.87
C HIS A 266 -8.23 23.11 -5.41
N HIS A 267 -7.63 22.04 -5.95
CA HIS A 267 -7.60 21.81 -7.40
C HIS A 267 -8.95 21.29 -7.94
N SER A 268 -9.82 20.77 -7.09
CA SER A 268 -11.13 20.24 -7.51
C SER A 268 -12.20 21.32 -7.64
N GLU A 269 -12.03 22.49 -7.02
CA GLU A 269 -12.97 23.61 -7.05
C GLU A 269 -12.73 24.59 -8.22
N ALA A 270 -11.66 24.43 -9.00
CA ALA A 270 -11.28 25.37 -10.06
C ALA A 270 -12.05 25.22 -11.39
N LYS A 271 -13.13 24.41 -11.43
CA LYS A 271 -13.98 24.21 -12.62
C LYS A 271 -15.46 24.19 -12.24
N THR A 272 -15.96 25.30 -11.78
CA THR A 272 -17.40 25.65 -11.83
C THR A 272 -17.58 26.99 -12.49
#